data_9bd9cc00ede74513476cca46c5999060
#
_entry.id   9bd9cc00ede74513476cca46c5999060
#
_cell.length_a   1.000
_cell.length_b   1.000
_cell.length_c   1.000
_cell.angle_alpha   90.00
_cell.angle_beta   90.00
_cell.angle_gamma   90.00
#
_symmetry.space_group_name_H-M   'P 1'
#
loop_
_entity.id
_entity.type
_entity.pdbx_description
1 polymer ?
#
loop_
_entity_poly.entity_id
_entity_poly.type
_entity_poly.pdbx_seq_one_letter_code
_entity_poly.pdbx_strand_id
1 'polypeptide(L)'
;MNHFSTFFKQKSLQELDDYIVRYQLYQPSAVIAAIEELRERGSTSPAYERLKSEMEQLVQDDHEKRNVVSINRNLDDMPPAIMNAGNLLYLSGIIAVLGFIGITVAGFADESVLKGLLGLVLTVLFLFYLGKEIRDGKSYPRFVLIPMVLLSLIFGLGQLLFAFEVHFFLGMVNAVQQLIPIFAMYLLFKEDSTTWYQREN
;
A
#
# COMPACT_ATOMS: atom_id res chain seq x y z
N MET A 1 -3.60 -19.07 10.56
CA MET A 1 -3.35 -20.44 10.00
C MET A 1 -2.00 -20.39 9.32
N ASN A 2 -1.03 -21.17 9.80
CA ASN A 2 0.37 -21.06 9.36
C ASN A 2 0.48 -21.66 7.94
N HIS A 3 0.96 -20.89 6.96
CA HIS A 3 1.05 -21.31 5.54
C HIS A 3 1.88 -22.60 5.35
N PHE A 4 2.76 -22.91 6.28
CA PHE A 4 3.63 -24.09 6.26
C PHE A 4 2.98 -25.38 6.77
N SER A 5 1.88 -25.32 7.56
CA SER A 5 1.28 -26.50 8.18
C SER A 5 0.76 -27.52 7.15
N THR A 6 0.15 -27.06 6.05
CA THR A 6 -0.33 -27.95 4.97
C THR A 6 0.83 -28.58 4.19
N PHE A 7 1.92 -27.83 4.01
CA PHE A 7 3.10 -28.29 3.29
C PHE A 7 3.83 -29.39 4.06
N PHE A 8 4.00 -29.24 5.38
CA PHE A 8 4.73 -30.20 6.19
C PHE A 8 3.99 -31.51 6.47
N LYS A 9 2.65 -31.51 6.39
CA LYS A 9 1.84 -32.75 6.49
C LYS A 9 2.19 -33.78 5.42
N GLN A 10 2.72 -33.35 4.28
CA GLN A 10 3.10 -34.24 3.17
C GLN A 10 4.56 -34.72 3.25
N LYS A 11 5.35 -34.20 4.19
CA LYS A 11 6.77 -34.50 4.34
C LYS A 11 6.99 -35.74 5.20
N SER A 12 8.02 -36.53 4.86
CA SER A 12 8.48 -37.65 5.70
C SER A 12 9.13 -37.15 7.00
N LEU A 13 9.23 -38.01 8.02
CA LEU A 13 9.92 -37.68 9.26
C LEU A 13 11.38 -37.25 9.02
N GLN A 14 12.03 -37.91 8.08
CA GLN A 14 13.43 -37.66 7.73
C GLN A 14 13.61 -36.27 7.05
N GLU A 15 12.67 -35.88 6.20
CA GLU A 15 12.66 -34.55 5.60
C GLU A 15 12.38 -33.44 6.62
N LEU A 16 11.50 -33.70 7.60
CA LEU A 16 11.21 -32.75 8.68
C LEU A 16 12.43 -32.58 9.60
N ASP A 17 13.14 -33.67 9.88
CA ASP A 17 14.36 -33.63 10.70
C ASP A 17 15.49 -32.85 10.01
N ASP A 18 15.58 -32.88 8.68
CA ASP A 18 16.55 -32.07 7.92
C ASP A 18 16.33 -30.55 8.11
N TYR A 19 15.08 -30.09 8.27
CA TYR A 19 14.79 -28.70 8.63
C TYR A 19 15.34 -28.31 10.01
N ILE A 20 15.42 -29.27 10.92
CA ILE A 20 15.94 -29.05 12.26
C ILE A 20 17.46 -29.09 12.26
N VAL A 21 18.05 -30.08 11.60
CA VAL A 21 19.51 -30.23 11.51
C VAL A 21 20.15 -29.06 10.79
N ARG A 22 19.47 -28.56 9.74
CA ARG A 22 19.95 -27.45 8.91
C ARG A 22 19.17 -26.15 9.13
N TYR A 23 18.67 -25.91 10.35
CA TYR A 23 17.79 -24.78 10.67
C TYR A 23 18.32 -23.42 10.20
N GLN A 24 19.65 -23.25 10.14
CA GLN A 24 20.29 -22.00 9.69
C GLN A 24 20.02 -21.68 8.21
N LEU A 25 19.61 -22.65 7.39
CA LEU A 25 19.31 -22.47 5.97
C LEU A 25 17.83 -22.12 5.73
N TYR A 26 16.99 -22.21 6.74
CA TYR A 26 15.54 -22.05 6.62
C TYR A 26 15.04 -20.84 7.42
N GLN A 27 13.88 -20.36 7.02
CA GLN A 27 13.22 -19.29 7.78
C GLN A 27 12.81 -19.82 9.18
N PRO A 28 12.95 -19.03 10.24
CA PRO A 28 12.58 -19.44 11.60
C PRO A 28 11.15 -19.99 11.72
N SER A 29 10.18 -19.36 11.03
CA SER A 29 8.79 -19.80 10.97
C SER A 29 8.60 -21.18 10.34
N ALA A 30 9.44 -21.56 9.37
CA ALA A 30 9.41 -22.89 8.76
C ALA A 30 9.98 -23.94 9.71
N VAL A 31 11.05 -23.62 10.44
CA VAL A 31 11.64 -24.52 11.46
C VAL A 31 10.64 -24.77 12.58
N ILE A 32 9.97 -23.74 13.09
CA ILE A 32 8.91 -23.88 14.10
C ILE A 32 7.81 -24.83 13.62
N ALA A 33 7.32 -24.63 12.40
CA ALA A 33 6.25 -25.46 11.84
C ALA A 33 6.69 -26.93 11.62
N ALA A 34 7.96 -27.17 11.27
CA ALA A 34 8.51 -28.52 11.16
C ALA A 34 8.58 -29.22 12.53
N ILE A 35 8.98 -28.50 13.58
CA ILE A 35 9.01 -29.02 14.97
C ILE A 35 7.59 -29.36 15.44
N GLU A 36 6.60 -28.49 15.16
CA GLU A 36 5.21 -28.74 15.53
C GLU A 36 4.65 -29.99 14.83
N GLU A 37 4.92 -30.16 13.56
CA GLU A 37 4.50 -31.36 12.82
C GLU A 37 5.16 -32.63 13.36
N LEU A 38 6.47 -32.59 13.70
CA LEU A 38 7.17 -33.72 14.33
C LEU A 38 6.55 -34.08 15.69
N ARG A 39 6.18 -33.06 16.48
CA ARG A 39 5.51 -33.25 17.77
C ARG A 39 4.12 -33.88 17.59
N GLU A 40 3.33 -33.45 16.62
CA GLU A 40 2.03 -34.04 16.31
C GLU A 40 2.15 -35.52 15.91
N ARG A 41 3.27 -35.90 15.28
CA ARG A 41 3.57 -37.30 14.92
C ARG A 41 4.23 -38.12 16.04
N GLY A 42 4.34 -37.53 17.24
CA GLY A 42 4.87 -38.23 18.42
C GLY A 42 6.40 -38.22 18.56
N SER A 43 7.10 -37.47 17.70
CA SER A 43 8.55 -37.28 17.81
C SER A 43 8.85 -36.06 18.68
N THR A 44 9.20 -36.28 19.94
CA THR A 44 9.53 -35.21 20.90
C THR A 44 10.97 -35.34 21.38
N SER A 45 11.70 -34.21 21.37
CA SER A 45 13.05 -34.14 21.93
C SER A 45 13.22 -32.82 22.67
N PRO A 46 13.92 -32.82 23.86
CA PRO A 46 14.25 -31.58 24.55
C PRO A 46 15.06 -30.59 23.70
N ALA A 47 15.81 -31.10 22.71
CA ALA A 47 16.53 -30.26 21.74
C ALA A 47 15.59 -29.51 20.82
N TYR A 48 14.47 -30.10 20.43
CA TYR A 48 13.48 -29.47 19.57
C TYR A 48 12.76 -28.32 20.27
N GLU A 49 12.43 -28.47 21.54
CA GLU A 49 11.79 -27.41 22.33
C GLU A 49 12.74 -26.22 22.55
N ARG A 50 14.05 -26.47 22.78
CA ARG A 50 15.04 -25.39 22.85
C ARG A 50 15.18 -24.62 21.52
N LEU A 51 15.31 -25.37 20.44
CA LEU A 51 15.42 -24.77 19.11
C LEU A 51 14.14 -23.98 18.75
N LYS A 52 12.96 -24.52 19.11
CA LYS A 52 11.69 -23.83 18.90
C LYS A 52 11.67 -22.50 19.63
N SER A 53 12.04 -22.46 20.91
CA SER A 53 12.07 -21.21 21.69
C SER A 53 13.07 -20.19 21.14
N GLU A 54 14.22 -20.65 20.64
CA GLU A 54 15.20 -19.79 19.96
C GLU A 54 14.64 -19.20 18.66
N MET A 55 13.97 -20.01 17.85
CA MET A 55 13.34 -19.55 16.61
C MET A 55 12.15 -18.60 16.86
N GLU A 56 11.36 -18.86 17.91
CA GLU A 56 10.28 -17.97 18.33
C GLU A 56 10.82 -16.60 18.77
N GLN A 57 11.94 -16.56 19.50
CA GLN A 57 12.61 -15.32 19.87
C GLN A 57 13.09 -14.56 18.62
N LEU A 58 13.70 -15.24 17.65
CA LEU A 58 14.14 -14.61 16.40
C LEU A 58 12.96 -14.03 15.61
N VAL A 59 11.83 -14.72 15.53
CA VAL A 59 10.60 -14.21 14.90
C VAL A 59 10.07 -12.99 15.67
N GLN A 60 10.08 -13.03 16.99
CA GLN A 60 9.61 -11.93 17.81
C GLN A 60 10.52 -10.71 17.71
N ASP A 61 11.84 -10.91 17.75
CA ASP A 61 12.84 -9.84 17.54
C ASP A 61 12.71 -9.19 16.16
N ASP A 62 12.44 -9.98 15.11
CA ASP A 62 12.22 -9.46 13.77
C ASP A 62 10.90 -8.68 13.68
N HIS A 63 9.84 -9.15 14.34
CA HIS A 63 8.59 -8.41 14.48
C HIS A 63 8.75 -7.11 15.27
N GLU A 64 9.50 -7.14 16.38
CA GLU A 64 9.79 -5.95 17.16
C GLU A 64 10.64 -4.95 16.36
N LYS A 65 11.67 -5.42 15.67
CA LYS A 65 12.49 -4.57 14.79
C LYS A 65 11.64 -3.92 13.70
N ARG A 66 10.76 -4.68 13.05
CA ARG A 66 9.83 -4.13 12.04
C ARG A 66 8.84 -3.13 12.64
N ASN A 67 8.32 -3.41 13.84
CA ASN A 67 7.42 -2.50 14.54
C ASN A 67 8.16 -1.25 15.05
N VAL A 68 9.36 -1.38 15.60
CA VAL A 68 10.19 -0.25 16.04
C VAL A 68 10.62 0.61 14.85
N VAL A 69 10.99 0.01 13.73
CA VAL A 69 11.26 0.75 12.48
C VAL A 69 10.01 1.46 11.98
N SER A 70 8.82 0.87 12.12
CA SER A 70 7.57 1.54 11.74
C SER A 70 7.15 2.65 12.70
N ILE A 71 7.50 2.55 13.98
CA ILE A 71 7.15 3.54 15.03
C ILE A 71 8.19 4.67 15.11
N ASN A 72 9.47 4.37 14.85
CA ASN A 72 10.58 5.34 14.87
C ASN A 72 10.87 5.98 13.51
N ARG A 73 9.94 5.95 12.57
CA ARG A 73 10.02 6.85 11.43
C ARG A 73 9.98 8.27 11.96
N ASN A 74 11.11 8.92 11.92
CA ASN A 74 11.22 10.31 12.32
C ASN A 74 10.49 11.13 11.25
N LEU A 75 9.16 11.24 11.41
CA LEU A 75 8.30 12.01 10.48
C LEU A 75 8.75 13.48 10.42
N ASP A 76 9.51 13.94 11.44
CA ASP A 76 10.09 15.27 11.50
C ASP A 76 11.17 15.48 10.42
N ASP A 77 11.84 14.40 9.97
CA ASP A 77 12.85 14.43 8.89
C ASP A 77 12.25 14.15 7.50
N MET A 78 10.91 14.02 7.42
CA MET A 78 10.23 13.75 6.14
C MET A 78 10.39 14.95 5.18
N PRO A 79 10.88 14.71 3.95
CA PRO A 79 10.98 15.76 2.95
C PRO A 79 9.64 16.46 2.72
N PRO A 80 9.62 17.80 2.64
CA PRO A 80 8.38 18.54 2.36
C PRO A 80 7.68 18.12 1.07
N ALA A 81 8.43 17.57 0.11
CA ALA A 81 7.90 17.04 -1.13
C ALA A 81 6.92 15.89 -0.89
N ILE A 82 7.21 14.98 0.05
CA ILE A 82 6.33 13.85 0.41
C ILE A 82 5.04 14.36 1.06
N MET A 83 5.17 15.27 2.03
CA MET A 83 4.00 15.90 2.68
C MET A 83 3.12 16.63 1.67
N ASN A 84 3.74 17.40 0.79
CA ASN A 84 3.03 18.16 -0.25
C ASN A 84 2.32 17.23 -1.24
N ALA A 85 2.93 16.10 -1.61
CA ALA A 85 2.29 15.10 -2.47
C ALA A 85 1.01 14.54 -1.81
N GLY A 86 1.05 14.20 -0.51
CA GLY A 86 -0.14 13.77 0.23
C GLY A 86 -1.23 14.84 0.28
N ASN A 87 -0.85 16.10 0.55
CA ASN A 87 -1.78 17.23 0.58
C ASN A 87 -2.41 17.50 -0.79
N LEU A 88 -1.67 17.33 -1.89
CA LEU A 88 -2.19 17.46 -3.24
C LEU A 88 -3.26 16.41 -3.55
N LEU A 89 -3.12 15.18 -3.07
CA LEU A 89 -4.16 14.17 -3.24
C LEU A 89 -5.44 14.52 -2.47
N TYR A 90 -5.34 15.07 -1.26
CA TYR A 90 -6.50 15.60 -0.54
C TYR A 90 -7.16 16.73 -1.31
N LEU A 91 -6.36 17.69 -1.82
CA LEU A 91 -6.86 18.78 -2.63
C LEU A 91 -7.58 18.28 -3.88
N SER A 92 -7.03 17.28 -4.58
CA SER A 92 -7.66 16.64 -5.74
C SER A 92 -9.03 16.05 -5.39
N GLY A 93 -9.14 15.37 -4.23
CA GLY A 93 -10.42 14.84 -3.76
C GLY A 93 -11.45 15.94 -3.49
N ILE A 94 -11.04 17.06 -2.87
CA ILE A 94 -11.91 18.22 -2.62
C ILE A 94 -12.39 18.85 -3.94
N ILE A 95 -11.48 19.04 -4.91
CA ILE A 95 -11.83 19.61 -6.22
C ILE A 95 -12.81 18.68 -6.95
N ALA A 96 -12.64 17.36 -6.86
CA ALA A 96 -13.56 16.38 -7.45
C ALA A 96 -14.99 16.55 -6.90
N VAL A 97 -15.14 16.72 -5.58
CA VAL A 97 -16.44 16.95 -4.94
C VAL A 97 -17.05 18.27 -5.42
N LEU A 98 -16.28 19.36 -5.41
CA LEU A 98 -16.76 20.68 -5.85
C LEU A 98 -17.15 20.68 -7.33
N GLY A 99 -16.36 20.02 -8.18
CA GLY A 99 -16.68 19.85 -9.61
C GLY A 99 -17.98 19.08 -9.81
N PHE A 100 -18.20 18.01 -9.08
CA PHE A 100 -19.44 17.22 -9.15
C PHE A 100 -20.67 18.05 -8.71
N ILE A 101 -20.54 18.78 -7.61
CA ILE A 101 -21.61 19.71 -7.15
C ILE A 101 -21.90 20.74 -8.23
N GLY A 102 -20.88 21.33 -8.82
CA GLY A 102 -21.02 22.33 -9.88
C GLY A 102 -21.79 21.80 -11.09
N ILE A 103 -21.48 20.59 -11.55
CA ILE A 103 -22.16 19.92 -12.66
C ILE A 103 -23.63 19.65 -12.31
N THR A 104 -23.90 19.18 -11.09
CA THR A 104 -25.25 18.86 -10.62
C THR A 104 -26.13 20.12 -10.52
N VAL A 105 -25.58 21.19 -9.94
CA VAL A 105 -26.29 22.48 -9.77
C VAL A 105 -26.55 23.16 -11.13
N ALA A 106 -25.63 23.01 -12.09
CA ALA A 106 -25.79 23.54 -13.44
C ALA A 106 -26.87 22.81 -14.27
N GLY A 107 -27.55 21.81 -13.72
CA GLY A 107 -28.66 21.11 -14.37
C GLY A 107 -28.23 20.05 -15.40
N PHE A 108 -26.95 19.67 -15.43
CA PHE A 108 -26.42 18.58 -16.27
C PHE A 108 -26.63 17.19 -15.63
N ALA A 109 -27.40 17.11 -14.54
CA ALA A 109 -27.67 15.87 -13.84
C ALA A 109 -28.82 15.11 -14.50
N ASP A 110 -28.55 13.92 -14.97
CA ASP A 110 -29.52 12.94 -15.47
C ASP A 110 -29.59 11.69 -14.58
N GLU A 111 -30.27 10.64 -15.04
CA GLU A 111 -30.36 9.37 -14.32
C GLU A 111 -28.99 8.70 -14.01
N SER A 112 -27.91 9.15 -14.67
CA SER A 112 -26.56 8.66 -14.44
C SER A 112 -25.91 9.25 -13.19
N VAL A 113 -26.50 10.28 -12.59
CA VAL A 113 -25.96 10.98 -11.40
C VAL A 113 -25.67 10.04 -10.24
N LEU A 114 -26.55 9.08 -9.97
CA LEU A 114 -26.34 8.12 -8.89
C LEU A 114 -25.10 7.25 -9.13
N LYS A 115 -24.88 6.82 -10.36
CA LYS A 115 -23.66 6.06 -10.74
C LYS A 115 -22.42 6.94 -10.65
N GLY A 116 -22.52 8.19 -11.07
CA GLY A 116 -21.47 9.19 -10.94
C GLY A 116 -21.12 9.48 -9.50
N LEU A 117 -22.11 9.60 -8.61
CA LEU A 117 -21.94 9.82 -7.18
C LEU A 117 -21.18 8.66 -6.53
N LEU A 118 -21.54 7.41 -6.83
CA LEU A 118 -20.82 6.25 -6.31
C LEU A 118 -19.35 6.25 -6.75
N GLY A 119 -19.09 6.50 -8.03
CA GLY A 119 -17.74 6.62 -8.56
C GLY A 119 -16.94 7.74 -7.90
N LEU A 120 -17.57 8.91 -7.69
CA LEU A 120 -16.97 10.03 -6.98
C LEU A 120 -16.58 9.65 -5.54
N VAL A 121 -17.51 9.06 -4.79
CA VAL A 121 -17.27 8.66 -3.38
C VAL A 121 -16.09 7.69 -3.31
N LEU A 122 -16.06 6.66 -4.17
CA LEU A 122 -14.95 5.71 -4.21
C LEU A 122 -13.63 6.39 -4.56
N THR A 123 -13.62 7.29 -5.54
CA THR A 123 -12.43 8.03 -5.95
C THR A 123 -11.91 8.92 -4.81
N VAL A 124 -12.79 9.66 -4.15
CA VAL A 124 -12.42 10.55 -3.04
C VAL A 124 -11.87 9.75 -1.86
N LEU A 125 -12.55 8.67 -1.45
CA LEU A 125 -12.06 7.80 -0.38
C LEU A 125 -10.68 7.22 -0.72
N PHE A 126 -10.47 6.80 -1.96
CA PHE A 126 -9.20 6.26 -2.41
C PHE A 126 -8.08 7.31 -2.41
N LEU A 127 -8.34 8.54 -2.89
CA LEU A 127 -7.38 9.64 -2.85
C LEU A 127 -7.02 10.02 -1.41
N PHE A 128 -8.00 10.08 -0.52
CA PHE A 128 -7.78 10.36 0.90
C PHE A 128 -6.99 9.25 1.58
N TYR A 129 -7.29 7.98 1.27
CA TYR A 129 -6.53 6.85 1.75
C TYR A 129 -5.06 6.94 1.30
N LEU A 130 -4.81 7.12 0.01
CA LEU A 130 -3.44 7.26 -0.51
C LEU A 130 -2.72 8.47 0.08
N GLY A 131 -3.39 9.62 0.19
CA GLY A 131 -2.83 10.82 0.79
C GLY A 131 -2.40 10.59 2.25
N LYS A 132 -3.22 9.88 3.03
CA LYS A 132 -2.88 9.48 4.41
C LYS A 132 -1.66 8.57 4.44
N GLU A 133 -1.66 7.50 3.63
CA GLU A 133 -0.57 6.52 3.60
C GLU A 133 0.78 7.15 3.19
N ILE A 134 0.76 8.15 2.29
CA ILE A 134 1.93 8.94 1.92
C ILE A 134 2.41 9.76 3.11
N ARG A 135 1.51 10.45 3.82
CA ARG A 135 1.86 11.24 5.00
C ARG A 135 2.33 10.40 6.17
N ASP A 136 1.88 9.15 6.26
CA ASP A 136 2.37 8.16 7.22
C ASP A 136 3.73 7.57 6.79
N GLY A 137 4.35 8.08 5.71
CA GLY A 137 5.68 7.71 5.23
C GLY A 137 5.75 6.38 4.49
N LYS A 138 4.64 5.78 4.10
CA LYS A 138 4.65 4.50 3.38
C LYS A 138 5.10 4.66 1.94
N SER A 139 5.94 3.74 1.47
CA SER A 139 6.53 3.81 0.13
C SER A 139 5.63 3.26 -1.00
N TYR A 140 4.73 2.33 -0.70
CA TYR A 140 3.90 1.67 -1.71
C TYR A 140 2.93 2.59 -2.46
N PRO A 141 2.37 3.70 -1.89
CA PRO A 141 1.42 4.55 -2.60
C PRO A 141 2.00 5.18 -3.87
N ARG A 142 3.33 5.44 -3.89
CA ARG A 142 3.99 5.98 -5.09
C ARG A 142 3.87 5.04 -6.28
N PHE A 143 3.93 3.72 -6.06
CA PHE A 143 3.78 2.72 -7.13
C PHE A 143 2.32 2.54 -7.55
N VAL A 144 1.37 2.74 -6.65
CA VAL A 144 -0.07 2.74 -6.94
C VAL A 144 -0.48 3.95 -7.77
N LEU A 145 0.16 5.10 -7.55
CA LEU A 145 -0.11 6.32 -8.33
C LEU A 145 0.29 6.19 -9.80
N ILE A 146 1.31 5.41 -10.14
CA ILE A 146 1.75 5.23 -11.54
C ILE A 146 0.61 4.72 -12.44
N PRO A 147 0.05 3.51 -12.21
CA PRO A 147 -1.05 3.02 -13.03
C PRO A 147 -2.30 3.92 -12.94
N MET A 148 -2.57 4.54 -11.79
CA MET A 148 -3.67 5.48 -11.64
C MET A 148 -3.52 6.70 -12.55
N VAL A 149 -2.34 7.33 -12.59
CA VAL A 149 -2.06 8.47 -13.47
C VAL A 149 -2.14 8.05 -14.93
N LEU A 150 -1.58 6.88 -15.30
CA LEU A 150 -1.67 6.37 -16.67
C LEU A 150 -3.11 6.15 -17.10
N LEU A 151 -3.93 5.52 -16.27
CA LEU A 151 -5.36 5.32 -16.54
C LEU A 151 -6.10 6.66 -16.63
N SER A 152 -5.80 7.63 -15.76
CA SER A 152 -6.41 8.95 -15.80
C SER A 152 -6.05 9.71 -17.08
N LEU A 153 -4.83 9.55 -17.61
CA LEU A 153 -4.45 10.15 -18.90
C LEU A 153 -5.20 9.50 -20.07
N ILE A 154 -5.31 8.18 -20.09
CA ILE A 154 -5.98 7.45 -21.17
C ILE A 154 -7.47 7.79 -21.24
N PHE A 155 -8.17 7.70 -20.10
CA PHE A 155 -9.62 7.93 -20.05
C PHE A 155 -9.98 9.40 -19.82
N GLY A 156 -9.13 10.17 -19.17
CA GLY A 156 -9.37 11.56 -18.81
C GLY A 156 -9.27 12.53 -19.97
N LEU A 157 -8.48 12.22 -21.03
CA LEU A 157 -8.39 13.09 -22.20
C LEU A 157 -9.72 13.27 -22.90
N GLY A 158 -10.48 12.18 -23.07
CA GLY A 158 -11.83 12.26 -23.67
C GLY A 158 -12.79 13.09 -22.81
N GLN A 159 -12.76 12.90 -21.49
CA GLN A 159 -13.57 13.68 -20.55
C GLN A 159 -13.17 15.16 -20.54
N LEU A 160 -11.87 15.45 -20.66
CA LEU A 160 -11.35 16.81 -20.70
C LEU A 160 -11.85 17.56 -21.94
N LEU A 161 -11.74 16.94 -23.13
CA LEU A 161 -12.23 17.52 -24.37
C LEU A 161 -13.73 17.80 -24.31
N PHE A 162 -14.50 16.82 -23.87
CA PHE A 162 -15.95 16.97 -23.67
C PHE A 162 -16.29 18.10 -22.69
N ALA A 163 -15.55 18.20 -21.56
CA ALA A 163 -15.77 19.26 -20.58
C ALA A 163 -15.55 20.66 -21.16
N PHE A 164 -14.56 20.83 -22.03
CA PHE A 164 -14.34 22.10 -22.74
C PHE A 164 -15.43 22.42 -23.76
N GLU A 165 -15.98 21.42 -24.44
CA GLU A 165 -17.11 21.59 -25.35
C GLU A 165 -18.38 22.05 -24.61
N VAL A 166 -18.63 21.51 -23.43
CA VAL A 166 -19.80 21.88 -22.60
C VAL A 166 -19.65 23.27 -22.00
N HIS A 167 -18.52 23.53 -21.35
CA HIS A 167 -18.26 24.83 -20.73
C HIS A 167 -16.77 25.01 -20.41
N PHE A 168 -16.19 26.12 -20.84
CA PHE A 168 -14.77 26.43 -20.66
C PHE A 168 -14.29 26.27 -19.22
N PHE A 169 -15.07 26.79 -18.26
CA PHE A 169 -14.72 26.70 -16.84
C PHE A 169 -14.64 25.25 -16.33
N LEU A 170 -15.59 24.40 -16.74
CA LEU A 170 -15.57 22.97 -16.40
C LEU A 170 -14.36 22.26 -16.98
N GLY A 171 -13.98 22.59 -18.22
CA GLY A 171 -12.76 22.09 -18.84
C GLY A 171 -11.51 22.48 -18.05
N MET A 172 -11.41 23.73 -17.59
CA MET A 172 -10.29 24.17 -16.76
C MET A 172 -10.21 23.45 -15.41
N VAL A 173 -11.33 23.28 -14.71
CA VAL A 173 -11.38 22.54 -13.43
C VAL A 173 -10.93 21.09 -13.65
N ASN A 174 -11.41 20.44 -14.71
CA ASN A 174 -11.02 19.06 -15.05
C ASN A 174 -9.53 18.97 -15.40
N ALA A 175 -9.00 19.93 -16.16
CA ALA A 175 -7.57 19.99 -16.47
C ALA A 175 -6.70 20.09 -15.20
N VAL A 176 -7.05 21.00 -14.28
CA VAL A 176 -6.36 21.15 -13.00
C VAL A 176 -6.42 19.85 -12.19
N GLN A 177 -7.59 19.23 -12.13
CA GLN A 177 -7.78 17.97 -11.40
C GLN A 177 -6.92 16.83 -11.94
N GLN A 178 -6.72 16.74 -13.26
CA GLN A 178 -5.85 15.72 -13.87
C GLN A 178 -4.36 16.01 -13.63
N LEU A 179 -3.95 17.28 -13.59
CA LEU A 179 -2.55 17.65 -13.34
C LEU A 179 -2.09 17.40 -11.90
N ILE A 180 -2.99 17.48 -10.94
CA ILE A 180 -2.63 17.33 -9.51
C ILE A 180 -2.00 15.96 -9.19
N PRO A 181 -2.57 14.80 -9.58
CA PRO A 181 -1.96 13.50 -9.32
C PRO A 181 -0.62 13.32 -10.05
N ILE A 182 -0.47 13.89 -11.26
CA ILE A 182 0.79 13.89 -12.01
C ILE A 182 1.87 14.63 -11.21
N PHE A 183 1.54 15.81 -10.69
CA PHE A 183 2.47 16.61 -9.91
C PHE A 183 2.77 15.96 -8.55
N ALA A 184 1.78 15.36 -7.90
CA ALA A 184 1.99 14.56 -6.69
C ALA A 184 2.95 13.39 -6.95
N MET A 185 2.77 12.66 -8.05
CA MET A 185 3.68 11.60 -8.47
C MET A 185 5.10 12.13 -8.70
N TYR A 186 5.25 13.24 -9.41
CA TYR A 186 6.57 13.89 -9.60
C TYR A 186 7.27 14.17 -8.27
N LEU A 187 6.55 14.73 -7.28
CA LEU A 187 7.11 15.03 -5.95
C LEU A 187 7.58 13.76 -5.22
N LEU A 188 6.86 12.63 -5.36
CA LEU A 188 7.21 11.36 -4.72
C LEU A 188 8.43 10.67 -5.35
N PHE A 189 8.71 10.95 -6.62
CA PHE A 189 9.87 10.42 -7.34
C PHE A 189 11.05 11.39 -7.41
N LYS A 190 10.92 12.57 -6.82
CA LYS A 190 12.03 13.50 -6.67
C LYS A 190 13.16 12.85 -5.86
N GLU A 191 14.41 13.22 -6.12
CA GLU A 191 15.61 12.63 -5.52
C GLU A 191 15.55 12.58 -3.99
N ASP A 192 15.20 13.71 -3.34
CA ASP A 192 15.07 13.80 -1.88
C ASP A 192 14.07 12.78 -1.31
N SER A 193 12.91 12.64 -1.97
CA SER A 193 11.87 11.70 -1.58
C SER A 193 12.31 10.25 -1.79
N THR A 194 12.97 9.97 -2.91
CA THR A 194 13.47 8.63 -3.24
C THR A 194 14.57 8.21 -2.27
N THR A 195 15.50 9.10 -1.95
CA THR A 195 16.57 8.85 -0.98
C THR A 195 16.02 8.60 0.41
N TRP A 196 14.98 9.36 0.81
CA TRP A 196 14.32 9.18 2.11
C TRP A 196 13.65 7.80 2.21
N TYR A 197 12.92 7.37 1.16
CA TYR A 197 12.30 6.04 1.13
C TYR A 197 13.33 4.89 1.07
N GLN A 198 14.54 5.11 0.52
CA GLN A 198 15.59 4.09 0.43
C GLN A 198 16.35 3.90 1.75
N ARG A 199 16.45 4.94 2.58
CA ARG A 199 17.10 4.84 3.90
C ARG A 199 16.34 3.92 4.87
N GLU A 200 15.11 3.59 4.56
CA GLU A 200 14.18 2.89 5.45
C GLU A 200 13.85 1.45 5.02
N ASN A 201 14.39 1.00 3.88
CA ASN A 201 14.33 -0.39 3.42
C ASN A 201 15.65 -1.11 3.66
#